data_a67a62c5f1c5e0a477030a0006a0d7bd
#
_entry.id   a67a62c5f1c5e0a477030a0006a0d7bd
#
_cell.length_a   1.000
_cell.length_b   1.000
_cell.length_c   1.000
_cell.angle_alpha   90.00
_cell.angle_beta   90.00
_cell.angle_gamma   90.00
#
_symmetry.space_group_name_H-M   'P 1'
#
loop_
_entity.id
_entity.type
_entity.pdbx_description
1 polymer ?
#
loop_
_entity_poly.entity_id
_entity_poly.type
_entity_poly.pdbx_seq_one_letter_code
_entity_poly.pdbx_strand_id
1 'polypeptide(L)'
;MVLTTEVQRIETELARSNMTEEALMRKFQSASRADVKLACALYGYFGAGKADVYLQYLMNRIRPAVTELILSGRVSQLAELEEKGAFTAELTDSFLETAISAGAQEATVWLLQLKERRFGFPDRDFSL
;
A
#
# COMPACT_ATOMS: atom_id res chain seq x y z
N MET A 1 4.56 20.61 3.83
CA MET A 1 5.72 19.87 3.35
C MET A 1 5.46 18.39 3.48
N VAL A 2 5.66 17.66 2.41
CA VAL A 2 5.48 16.22 2.43
C VAL A 2 6.82 15.56 2.71
N LEU A 3 6.86 14.74 3.74
CA LEU A 3 8.08 14.01 4.07
C LEU A 3 8.15 12.74 3.25
N THR A 4 9.28 12.56 2.57
CA THR A 4 9.52 11.33 1.83
C THR A 4 9.98 10.25 2.79
N THR A 5 9.30 9.11 2.80
CA THR A 5 9.69 8.01 3.65
C THR A 5 10.93 7.31 3.08
N GLU A 6 11.57 6.51 3.91
CA GLU A 6 12.72 5.75 3.46
C GLU A 6 12.33 4.79 2.34
N VAL A 7 11.15 4.18 2.45
CA VAL A 7 10.65 3.27 1.40
C VAL A 7 10.48 4.03 0.08
N GLN A 8 9.90 5.22 0.11
CA GLN A 8 9.73 6.03 -1.10
C GLN A 8 11.09 6.40 -1.71
N ARG A 9 12.05 6.73 -0.87
CA ARG A 9 13.38 7.07 -1.35
C ARG A 9 14.02 5.88 -2.08
N ILE A 10 13.89 4.70 -1.51
CA ILE A 10 14.44 3.50 -2.12
C ILE A 10 13.72 3.20 -3.43
N GLU A 11 12.39 3.33 -3.46
CA GLU A 11 11.64 3.13 -4.70
C GLU A 11 12.10 4.07 -5.81
N THR A 12 12.37 5.31 -5.46
CA THR A 12 12.87 6.30 -6.43
C THR A 12 14.23 5.87 -6.98
N GLU A 13 15.11 5.39 -6.12
CA GLU A 13 16.41 4.91 -6.55
C GLU A 13 16.30 3.69 -7.47
N LEU A 14 15.38 2.78 -7.15
CA LEU A 14 15.14 1.61 -7.99
C LEU A 14 14.66 2.03 -9.38
N ALA A 15 13.75 3.00 -9.44
CA ALA A 15 13.26 3.49 -10.72
C ALA A 15 14.37 4.15 -11.54
N ARG A 16 15.26 4.86 -10.89
CA ARG A 16 16.36 5.54 -11.57
C ARG A 16 17.43 4.57 -12.07
N SER A 17 17.61 3.46 -11.37
CA SER A 17 18.68 2.52 -11.71
C SER A 17 18.35 1.70 -12.95
N ASN A 18 17.09 1.71 -13.38
CA ASN A 18 16.67 1.03 -14.60
C ASN A 18 17.10 -0.45 -14.59
N MET A 19 16.95 -1.11 -13.44
CA MET A 19 17.41 -2.49 -13.32
C MET A 19 16.44 -3.45 -13.97
N THR A 20 16.99 -4.60 -14.40
CA THR A 20 16.18 -5.65 -15.00
C THR A 20 15.28 -6.29 -13.96
N GLU A 21 14.25 -7.01 -14.42
CA GLU A 21 13.38 -7.74 -13.52
C GLU A 21 14.17 -8.78 -12.72
N GLU A 22 15.16 -9.41 -13.34
CA GLU A 22 15.98 -10.40 -12.65
C GLU A 22 16.83 -9.75 -11.56
N ALA A 23 17.42 -8.60 -11.83
CA ALA A 23 18.22 -7.89 -10.85
C ALA A 23 17.35 -7.43 -9.68
N LEU A 24 16.14 -6.94 -9.96
CA LEU A 24 15.22 -6.53 -8.93
C LEU A 24 14.82 -7.71 -8.04
N MET A 25 14.53 -8.85 -8.67
CA MET A 25 14.14 -10.05 -7.91
C MET A 25 15.28 -10.49 -6.99
N ARG A 26 16.52 -10.47 -7.47
CA ARG A 26 17.66 -10.83 -6.63
C ARG A 26 17.81 -9.87 -5.47
N LYS A 27 17.63 -8.57 -5.72
CA LYS A 27 17.71 -7.57 -4.65
C LYS A 27 16.61 -7.80 -3.62
N PHE A 28 15.41 -8.08 -4.08
CA PHE A 28 14.28 -8.37 -3.20
C PHE A 28 14.57 -9.59 -2.32
N GLN A 29 15.03 -10.67 -2.95
CA GLN A 29 15.25 -11.92 -2.22
C GLN A 29 16.40 -11.82 -1.23
N SER A 30 17.43 -11.05 -1.54
CA SER A 30 18.61 -10.94 -0.68
C SER A 30 18.50 -9.83 0.37
N ALA A 31 17.49 -8.98 0.29
CA ALA A 31 17.37 -7.86 1.22
C ALA A 31 17.11 -8.36 2.63
N SER A 32 17.88 -7.85 3.59
CA SER A 32 17.68 -8.19 5.00
C SER A 32 16.89 -7.10 5.73
N ARG A 33 16.91 -5.88 5.22
CA ARG A 33 16.16 -4.79 5.84
C ARG A 33 14.72 -4.78 5.31
N ALA A 34 13.78 -4.61 6.23
CA ALA A 34 12.36 -4.63 5.89
C ALA A 34 11.98 -3.50 4.93
N ASP A 35 12.55 -2.32 5.11
CA ASP A 35 12.23 -1.19 4.24
C ASP A 35 12.71 -1.40 2.81
N VAL A 36 13.88 -2.02 2.64
CA VAL A 36 14.39 -2.34 1.31
C VAL A 36 13.51 -3.38 0.64
N LYS A 37 13.14 -4.41 1.40
CA LYS A 37 12.32 -5.49 0.86
C LYS A 37 10.94 -4.96 0.47
N LEU A 38 10.35 -4.13 1.31
CA LEU A 38 9.05 -3.54 1.01
C LEU A 38 9.11 -2.64 -0.22
N ALA A 39 10.15 -1.81 -0.34
CA ALA A 39 10.31 -0.95 -1.51
C ALA A 39 10.46 -1.77 -2.78
N CYS A 40 11.22 -2.85 -2.74
CA CYS A 40 11.37 -3.73 -3.90
C CYS A 40 10.04 -4.35 -4.30
N ALA A 41 9.24 -4.79 -3.31
CA ALA A 41 7.95 -5.40 -3.60
C ALA A 41 6.96 -4.39 -4.18
N LEU A 42 6.91 -3.19 -3.63
CA LEU A 42 6.02 -2.15 -4.15
C LEU A 42 6.43 -1.75 -5.57
N TYR A 43 7.71 -1.51 -5.78
CA TYR A 43 8.19 -1.15 -7.11
C TYR A 43 7.98 -2.30 -8.09
N GLY A 44 8.30 -3.52 -7.67
CA GLY A 44 8.19 -4.68 -8.53
C GLY A 44 6.76 -4.98 -8.94
N TYR A 45 5.84 -4.88 -8.00
CA TYR A 45 4.45 -5.20 -8.31
C TYR A 45 3.75 -4.07 -9.08
N PHE A 46 3.93 -2.82 -8.66
CA PHE A 46 3.20 -1.71 -9.27
C PHE A 46 3.95 -1.04 -10.43
N GLY A 47 5.27 -1.13 -10.43
CA GLY A 47 6.07 -0.42 -11.43
C GLY A 47 6.81 -1.29 -12.41
N ALA A 48 6.82 -2.60 -12.23
CA ALA A 48 7.59 -3.49 -13.10
C ALA A 48 6.71 -4.67 -13.53
N GLY A 49 7.20 -5.89 -13.43
CA GLY A 49 6.55 -7.04 -14.03
C GLY A 49 5.34 -7.62 -13.32
N LYS A 50 4.95 -7.09 -12.19
CA LYS A 50 3.80 -7.59 -11.40
C LYS A 50 3.93 -9.05 -10.99
N ALA A 51 5.15 -9.50 -10.73
CA ALA A 51 5.36 -10.89 -10.33
C ALA A 51 4.62 -11.21 -9.03
N ASP A 52 4.03 -12.39 -8.98
CA ASP A 52 3.18 -12.79 -7.89
C ASP A 52 3.89 -12.81 -6.54
N VAL A 53 5.19 -13.08 -6.54
CA VAL A 53 5.97 -13.11 -5.29
C VAL A 53 5.95 -11.77 -4.59
N TYR A 54 5.93 -10.67 -5.34
CA TYR A 54 5.82 -9.34 -4.74
C TYR A 54 4.46 -9.13 -4.10
N LEU A 55 3.40 -9.55 -4.80
CA LEU A 55 2.05 -9.44 -4.25
C LEU A 55 1.92 -10.24 -2.97
N GLN A 56 2.45 -11.45 -2.95
CA GLN A 56 2.39 -12.29 -1.75
C GLN A 56 3.11 -11.62 -0.58
N TYR A 57 4.25 -11.01 -0.85
CA TYR A 57 4.97 -10.30 0.20
C TYR A 57 4.14 -9.12 0.73
N LEU A 58 3.54 -8.35 -0.18
CA LEU A 58 2.71 -7.21 0.21
C LEU A 58 1.51 -7.65 1.03
N MET A 59 0.87 -8.76 0.64
CA MET A 59 -0.28 -9.28 1.38
C MET A 59 0.12 -9.77 2.77
N ASN A 60 1.30 -10.35 2.90
CA ASN A 60 1.80 -10.80 4.19
C ASN A 60 2.28 -9.63 5.07
N ARG A 61 2.52 -8.48 4.47
CA ARG A 61 2.95 -7.27 5.18
C ARG A 61 1.97 -6.14 4.89
N ILE A 62 0.67 -6.45 4.97
CA ILE A 62 -0.35 -5.53 4.47
C ILE A 62 -0.36 -4.21 5.24
N ARG A 63 -0.11 -4.23 6.54
CA ARG A 63 -0.14 -2.99 7.31
C ARG A 63 0.94 -2.01 6.87
N PRO A 64 2.23 -2.38 6.84
CA PRO A 64 3.23 -1.43 6.35
C PRO A 64 3.07 -1.11 4.86
N ALA A 65 2.63 -2.06 4.05
CA ALA A 65 2.44 -1.82 2.63
C ALA A 65 1.37 -0.76 2.38
N VAL A 66 0.20 -0.93 2.98
CA VAL A 66 -0.90 0.02 2.80
C VAL A 66 -0.55 1.37 3.43
N THR A 67 0.11 1.37 4.58
CA THR A 67 0.52 2.61 5.21
C THR A 67 1.39 3.44 4.26
N GLU A 68 2.35 2.80 3.57
CA GLU A 68 3.18 3.52 2.61
C GLU A 68 2.35 4.10 1.46
N LEU A 69 1.38 3.34 0.96
CA LEU A 69 0.53 3.84 -0.11
C LEU A 69 -0.32 5.01 0.35
N ILE A 70 -0.81 4.97 1.59
CA ILE A 70 -1.57 6.08 2.17
C ILE A 70 -0.69 7.33 2.28
N LEU A 71 0.51 7.16 2.85
CA LEU A 71 1.41 8.30 3.07
C LEU A 71 1.88 8.92 1.77
N SER A 72 1.96 8.14 0.72
CA SER A 72 2.38 8.64 -0.59
C SER A 72 1.23 9.00 -1.51
N GLY A 73 -0.02 8.88 -1.04
CA GLY A 73 -1.19 9.27 -1.81
C GLY A 73 -1.49 8.40 -3.02
N ARG A 74 -1.04 7.15 -3.01
CA ARG A 74 -1.18 6.27 -4.16
C ARG A 74 -2.50 5.50 -4.11
N VAL A 75 -3.60 6.21 -4.31
CA VAL A 75 -4.94 5.66 -4.17
C VAL A 75 -5.25 4.58 -5.20
N SER A 76 -4.75 4.73 -6.43
CA SER A 76 -4.99 3.70 -7.44
C SER A 76 -4.36 2.36 -7.06
N GLN A 77 -3.23 2.39 -6.36
CA GLN A 77 -2.59 1.18 -5.90
C GLN A 77 -3.32 0.58 -4.71
N LEU A 78 -3.89 1.42 -3.85
CA LEU A 78 -4.79 0.94 -2.79
C LEU A 78 -5.96 0.17 -3.40
N ALA A 79 -6.53 0.72 -4.47
CA ALA A 79 -7.66 0.07 -5.14
C ALA A 79 -7.25 -1.28 -5.73
N GLU A 80 -6.04 -1.39 -6.27
CA GLU A 80 -5.57 -2.68 -6.79
C GLU A 80 -5.46 -3.72 -5.68
N LEU A 81 -4.94 -3.34 -4.52
CA LEU A 81 -4.83 -4.27 -3.39
C LEU A 81 -6.21 -4.65 -2.86
N GLU A 82 -7.15 -3.70 -2.89
CA GLU A 82 -8.52 -3.99 -2.48
C GLU A 82 -9.14 -5.07 -3.37
N GLU A 83 -8.89 -4.99 -4.67
CA GLU A 83 -9.38 -6.01 -5.60
C GLU A 83 -8.79 -7.39 -5.32
N LYS A 84 -7.61 -7.43 -4.72
CA LYS A 84 -6.96 -8.68 -4.35
C LYS A 84 -7.40 -9.19 -2.99
N GLY A 85 -8.37 -8.54 -2.37
CA GLY A 85 -8.91 -8.99 -1.10
C GLY A 85 -8.13 -8.55 0.12
N ALA A 86 -7.34 -7.51 0.00
CA ALA A 86 -6.45 -7.09 1.08
C ALA A 86 -7.17 -6.41 2.24
N PHE A 87 -8.39 -5.94 2.04
CA PHE A 87 -9.06 -5.08 3.02
C PHE A 87 -10.20 -5.81 3.71
N THR A 88 -10.04 -6.08 5.00
CA THR A 88 -11.14 -6.51 5.86
C THR A 88 -11.77 -5.27 6.49
N ALA A 89 -12.91 -5.44 7.15
CA ALA A 89 -13.55 -4.32 7.84
C ALA A 89 -12.63 -3.74 8.91
N GLU A 90 -11.98 -4.60 9.69
CA GLU A 90 -11.07 -4.15 10.74
C GLU A 90 -9.87 -3.40 10.19
N LEU A 91 -9.26 -3.95 9.13
CA LEU A 91 -8.11 -3.29 8.51
C LEU A 91 -8.52 -1.96 7.89
N THR A 92 -9.69 -1.91 7.27
CA THR A 92 -10.17 -0.67 6.66
C THR A 92 -10.31 0.42 7.72
N ASP A 93 -10.86 0.10 8.88
CA ASP A 93 -10.98 1.06 9.98
C ASP A 93 -9.61 1.52 10.46
N SER A 94 -8.69 0.60 10.62
CA SER A 94 -7.34 0.92 11.06
C SER A 94 -6.63 1.84 10.05
N PHE A 95 -6.75 1.54 8.77
CA PHE A 95 -6.14 2.35 7.72
C PHE A 95 -6.78 3.73 7.62
N LEU A 96 -8.09 3.80 7.87
CA LEU A 96 -8.78 5.08 7.88
C LEU A 96 -8.22 5.97 8.98
N GLU A 97 -8.01 5.41 10.17
CA GLU A 97 -7.40 6.17 11.26
C GLU A 97 -6.00 6.66 10.89
N THR A 98 -5.22 5.80 10.24
CA THR A 98 -3.89 6.16 9.78
C THR A 98 -3.94 7.32 8.79
N ALA A 99 -4.86 7.25 7.83
CA ALA A 99 -5.00 8.28 6.81
C ALA A 99 -5.41 9.62 7.42
N ILE A 100 -6.34 9.58 8.36
CA ILE A 100 -6.79 10.80 9.05
C ILE A 100 -5.64 11.41 9.85
N SER A 101 -4.95 10.58 10.61
CA SER A 101 -3.82 11.07 11.44
C SER A 101 -2.71 11.66 10.60
N ALA A 102 -2.49 11.12 9.42
CA ALA A 102 -1.44 11.60 8.52
C ALA A 102 -1.87 12.79 7.67
N GLY A 103 -3.14 13.18 7.72
CA GLY A 103 -3.65 14.24 6.86
C GLY A 103 -3.71 13.85 5.40
N ALA A 104 -3.82 12.57 5.11
CA ALA A 104 -3.86 12.05 3.73
C ALA A 104 -5.29 12.13 3.20
N GLN A 105 -5.65 13.27 2.64
CA GLN A 105 -7.05 13.54 2.26
C GLN A 105 -7.60 12.58 1.22
N GLU A 106 -6.87 12.34 0.14
CA GLU A 106 -7.36 11.47 -0.91
C GLU A 106 -7.58 10.04 -0.41
N ALA A 107 -6.62 9.54 0.37
CA ALA A 107 -6.74 8.20 0.94
C ALA A 107 -7.90 8.13 1.93
N THR A 108 -8.08 9.19 2.72
CA THR A 108 -9.19 9.24 3.67
C THR A 108 -10.52 9.15 2.95
N VAL A 109 -10.71 9.93 1.90
CA VAL A 109 -11.95 9.90 1.14
C VAL A 109 -12.17 8.53 0.52
N TRP A 110 -11.12 7.97 -0.08
CA TRP A 110 -11.23 6.65 -0.71
C TRP A 110 -11.60 5.57 0.31
N LEU A 111 -10.97 5.61 1.48
CA LEU A 111 -11.24 4.62 2.53
C LEU A 111 -12.66 4.77 3.11
N LEU A 112 -13.13 6.02 3.25
CA LEU A 112 -14.52 6.24 3.68
C LEU A 112 -15.51 5.67 2.67
N GLN A 113 -15.26 5.90 1.40
CA GLN A 113 -16.12 5.36 0.35
C GLN A 113 -16.09 3.84 0.32
N LEU A 114 -14.91 3.26 0.52
CA LEU A 114 -14.76 1.81 0.58
C LEU A 114 -15.55 1.24 1.76
N LYS A 115 -15.41 1.88 2.91
CA LYS A 115 -16.11 1.44 4.11
C LYS A 115 -17.62 1.47 3.90
N GLU A 116 -18.13 2.55 3.34
CA GLU A 116 -19.56 2.67 3.08
C GLU A 116 -20.05 1.64 2.07
N ARG A 117 -19.29 1.47 0.99
CA ARG A 117 -19.70 0.59 -0.10
C ARG A 117 -19.68 -0.88 0.29
N ARG A 118 -18.65 -1.31 1.01
CA ARG A 118 -18.47 -2.73 1.30
C ARG A 118 -18.93 -3.16 2.67
N PHE A 119 -18.75 -2.31 3.68
CA PHE A 119 -18.97 -2.73 5.07
C PHE A 119 -20.08 -1.97 5.75
N GLY A 120 -20.43 -0.80 5.23
CA GLY A 120 -21.45 0.04 5.86
C GLY A 120 -20.92 0.68 7.12
N PHE A 121 -21.80 1.48 7.75
CA PHE A 121 -21.51 2.12 9.03
C PHE A 121 -22.43 1.52 10.08
N PRO A 122 -21.90 1.19 11.26
CA PRO A 122 -22.72 0.53 12.28
C PRO A 122 -23.96 1.31 12.66
N ASP A 123 -23.87 2.63 12.70
CA ASP A 123 -24.98 3.47 13.10
C ASP A 123 -26.05 3.63 12.03
N ARG A 124 -25.84 3.11 10.85
CA ARG A 124 -26.86 3.18 9.80
C ARG A 124 -28.09 2.35 10.17
N ASP A 125 -27.89 1.39 11.02
CA ASP A 125 -28.95 0.47 11.38
C ASP A 125 -30.05 1.13 12.16
N PHE A 126 -29.81 2.25 12.76
CA PHE A 126 -30.88 2.94 13.42
C PHE A 126 -31.40 4.10 12.71
N SER A 127 -31.04 4.29 11.53
CA SER A 127 -31.71 5.32 10.76
C SER A 127 -33.05 4.82 10.43
N LEU A 128 -33.84 4.88 11.23
CA LEU A 128 -35.16 4.28 11.05
C LEU A 128 -36.12 5.20 10.41
#